data_6f5df0cc34fe9d85c577cde71d8e2edf
#
_entry.id   6f5df0cc34fe9d85c577cde71d8e2edf
#
_cell.length_a   1.000
_cell.length_b   1.000
_cell.length_c   1.000
_cell.angle_alpha   90.00
_cell.angle_beta   90.00
_cell.angle_gamma   90.00
#
_symmetry.space_group_name_H-M   'P 1'
#
loop_
_entity.id
_entity.type
_entity.pdbx_description
1 polymer ?
#
loop_
_entity_poly.entity_id
_entity_poly.type
_entity_poly.pdbx_seq_one_letter_code
_entity_poly.pdbx_strand_id
1 'polypeptide(L)'
;DGVQDTHNLGACIRSAEGAGVQAVVVPRHKSARVTETVVRVSCGGAEHLPVVAVGNMARFLSKIREDYGVKVVGTADQSDAELYEVNMTGPLAIVLGAEGEGMRRLTRENCDQLISIPMAGHVDCLNVSNAAAVCLFESVRQRLMLELGVFEP
;
A
#
# COMPACT_ATOMS: atom_id res chain seq x y z
N ASP A 1 -4.91 4.78 -3.30
CA ASP A 1 -5.44 6.02 -3.84
C ASP A 1 -6.39 5.76 -5.01
N GLY A 2 -7.70 5.74 -4.76
CA GLY A 2 -8.73 5.62 -5.79
C GLY A 2 -9.14 4.20 -6.19
N VAL A 3 -8.81 3.17 -5.44
CA VAL A 3 -9.33 1.81 -5.66
C VAL A 3 -10.85 1.81 -5.52
N GLN A 4 -11.58 1.44 -6.58
CA GLN A 4 -13.04 1.52 -6.65
C GLN A 4 -13.74 0.17 -6.53
N ASP A 5 -13.07 -0.90 -6.89
CA ASP A 5 -13.61 -2.26 -6.80
C ASP A 5 -13.62 -2.75 -5.34
N THR A 6 -14.79 -3.17 -4.87
CA THR A 6 -14.98 -3.63 -3.49
C THR A 6 -14.26 -4.95 -3.19
N HIS A 7 -14.11 -5.84 -4.18
CA HIS A 7 -13.33 -7.06 -4.02
C HIS A 7 -11.84 -6.75 -3.88
N ASN A 8 -11.32 -5.81 -4.66
CA ASN A 8 -9.93 -5.36 -4.54
C ASN A 8 -9.68 -4.71 -3.18
N LEU A 9 -10.56 -3.83 -2.71
CA LEU A 9 -10.43 -3.22 -1.40
C LEU A 9 -10.46 -4.28 -0.28
N GLY A 10 -11.40 -5.21 -0.32
CA GLY A 10 -11.50 -6.29 0.66
C GLY A 10 -10.25 -7.18 0.68
N ALA A 11 -9.72 -7.54 -0.49
CA ALA A 11 -8.49 -8.32 -0.61
C ALA A 11 -7.26 -7.55 -0.10
N CYS A 12 -7.17 -6.24 -0.37
CA CYS A 12 -6.12 -5.38 0.19
C CYS A 12 -6.17 -5.35 1.73
N ILE A 13 -7.37 -5.19 2.31
CA ILE A 13 -7.57 -5.19 3.76
C ILE A 13 -7.16 -6.52 4.37
N ARG A 14 -7.51 -7.65 3.75
CA ARG A 14 -7.10 -8.98 4.18
C ARG A 14 -5.57 -9.12 4.24
N SER A 15 -4.88 -8.70 3.19
CA SER A 15 -3.41 -8.75 3.15
C SER A 15 -2.77 -7.78 4.15
N ALA A 16 -3.34 -6.60 4.32
CA ALA A 16 -2.86 -5.59 5.26
C ALA A 16 -2.99 -6.07 6.71
N GLU A 17 -4.13 -6.65 7.07
CA GLU A 17 -4.32 -7.24 8.41
C GLU A 17 -3.33 -8.38 8.65
N GLY A 18 -3.20 -9.32 7.72
CA GLY A 18 -2.25 -10.43 7.81
C GLY A 18 -0.78 -10.00 7.86
N ALA A 19 -0.43 -8.85 7.31
CA ALA A 19 0.91 -8.25 7.39
C ALA A 19 1.15 -7.41 8.66
N GLY A 20 0.16 -7.27 9.54
CA GLY A 20 0.27 -6.48 10.78
C GLY A 20 0.25 -4.97 10.56
N VAL A 21 -0.43 -4.50 9.53
CA VAL A 21 -0.61 -3.07 9.25
C VAL A 21 -1.51 -2.43 10.32
N GLN A 22 -1.25 -1.18 10.70
CA GLN A 22 -2.00 -0.48 11.74
C GLN A 22 -3.30 0.16 11.24
N ALA A 23 -3.35 0.55 9.98
CA ALA A 23 -4.55 1.12 9.35
C ALA A 23 -4.47 1.03 7.83
N VAL A 24 -5.63 0.98 7.18
CA VAL A 24 -5.80 1.24 5.75
C VAL A 24 -6.41 2.63 5.57
N VAL A 25 -5.86 3.41 4.69
CA VAL A 25 -6.33 4.77 4.40
C VAL A 25 -6.84 4.84 2.97
N VAL A 26 -8.04 5.36 2.80
CA VAL A 26 -8.68 5.49 1.49
C VAL A 26 -9.14 6.94 1.26
N PRO A 27 -9.21 7.41 0.01
CA PRO A 27 -9.85 8.69 -0.28
C PRO A 27 -11.34 8.64 0.08
N ARG A 28 -11.88 9.74 0.59
CA ARG A 28 -13.32 9.86 0.90
C ARG A 28 -14.19 9.81 -0.36
N HIS A 29 -13.65 10.30 -1.48
CA HIS A 29 -14.35 10.37 -2.75
C HIS A 29 -13.60 9.57 -3.82
N LYS A 30 -14.34 9.02 -4.80
CA LYS A 30 -13.80 8.22 -5.90
C LYS A 30 -12.97 7.01 -5.41
N SER A 31 -13.49 6.34 -4.39
CA SER A 31 -12.90 5.13 -3.83
C SER A 31 -14.00 4.22 -3.30
N ALA A 32 -13.73 2.92 -3.27
CA ALA A 32 -14.61 1.95 -2.65
C ALA A 32 -14.78 2.26 -1.15
N ARG A 33 -15.96 1.93 -0.63
CA ARG A 33 -16.28 2.02 0.79
C ARG A 33 -16.31 0.64 1.41
N VAL A 34 -16.18 0.57 2.72
CA VAL A 34 -16.38 -0.68 3.46
C VAL A 34 -17.87 -1.04 3.44
N THR A 35 -18.20 -2.03 2.63
CA THR A 35 -19.52 -2.63 2.46
C THR A 35 -19.52 -4.05 3.01
N GLU A 36 -20.68 -4.71 3.04
CA GLU A 36 -20.75 -6.13 3.38
C GLU A 36 -19.86 -7.01 2.49
N THR A 37 -19.76 -6.67 1.21
CA THR A 37 -18.87 -7.35 0.28
C THR A 37 -17.40 -7.19 0.70
N VAL A 38 -16.97 -6.00 1.07
CA VAL A 38 -15.61 -5.74 1.56
C VAL A 38 -15.33 -6.51 2.84
N VAL A 39 -16.25 -6.51 3.79
CA VAL A 39 -16.12 -7.28 5.05
C VAL A 39 -15.97 -8.77 4.76
N ARG A 40 -16.83 -9.32 3.91
CA ARG A 40 -16.78 -10.74 3.53
C ARG A 40 -15.47 -11.11 2.80
N VAL A 41 -15.06 -10.33 1.81
CA VAL A 41 -13.85 -10.57 1.03
C VAL A 41 -12.59 -10.42 1.88
N SER A 42 -12.62 -9.52 2.87
CA SER A 42 -11.50 -9.33 3.81
C SER A 42 -11.32 -10.50 4.79
N CYS A 43 -12.23 -11.47 4.81
CA CYS A 43 -12.20 -12.62 5.73
C CYS A 43 -12.03 -12.21 7.21
N GLY A 44 -12.76 -11.18 7.65
CA GLY A 44 -12.70 -10.64 9.00
C GLY A 44 -11.63 -9.53 9.19
N GLY A 45 -10.76 -9.28 8.21
CA GLY A 45 -9.75 -8.23 8.32
C GLY A 45 -10.31 -6.84 8.60
N ALA A 46 -11.44 -6.51 7.97
CA ALA A 46 -12.12 -5.22 8.17
C ALA A 46 -12.71 -5.03 9.60
N GLU A 47 -12.83 -6.09 10.37
CA GLU A 47 -13.29 -6.03 11.78
C GLU A 47 -12.14 -5.69 12.74
N HIS A 48 -10.91 -6.01 12.36
CA HIS A 48 -9.72 -5.85 13.20
C HIS A 48 -8.84 -4.67 12.78
N LEU A 49 -8.89 -4.28 11.50
CA LEU A 49 -8.04 -3.25 10.92
C LEU A 49 -8.84 -1.98 10.64
N PRO A 50 -8.52 -0.84 11.26
CA PRO A 50 -9.18 0.42 10.96
C PRO A 50 -9.03 0.81 9.49
N VAL A 51 -10.14 1.18 8.85
CA VAL A 51 -10.17 1.77 7.50
C VAL A 51 -10.59 3.22 7.63
N VAL A 52 -9.69 4.13 7.33
CA VAL A 52 -9.85 5.58 7.53
C VAL A 52 -10.04 6.28 6.19
N ALA A 53 -11.13 7.05 6.07
CA ALA A 53 -11.38 7.86 4.88
C ALA A 53 -10.85 9.30 5.07
N VAL A 54 -10.00 9.75 4.15
CA VAL A 54 -9.42 11.09 4.17
C VAL A 54 -9.93 11.95 3.01
N GLY A 55 -10.15 13.23 3.27
CA GLY A 55 -10.61 14.16 2.24
C GLY A 55 -9.52 14.58 1.25
N ASN A 56 -8.27 14.61 1.69
CA ASN A 56 -7.12 14.99 0.87
C ASN A 56 -5.94 14.05 1.18
N MET A 57 -5.70 13.11 0.28
CA MET A 57 -4.64 12.10 0.42
C MET A 57 -3.25 12.74 0.44
N ALA A 58 -2.97 13.68 -0.47
CA ALA A 58 -1.67 14.34 -0.53
C ALA A 58 -1.32 15.06 0.78
N ARG A 59 -2.29 15.78 1.35
CA ARG A 59 -2.12 16.44 2.66
C ARG A 59 -1.92 15.44 3.79
N PHE A 60 -2.65 14.34 3.77
CA PHE A 60 -2.47 13.27 4.75
C PHE A 60 -1.07 12.67 4.69
N LEU A 61 -0.57 12.36 3.48
CA LEU A 61 0.78 11.81 3.28
C LEU A 61 1.86 12.79 3.73
N SER A 62 1.75 14.08 3.37
CA SER A 62 2.66 15.13 3.84
C SER A 62 2.71 15.17 5.37
N LYS A 63 1.54 15.13 6.00
CA LYS A 63 1.44 15.17 7.46
C LYS A 63 2.12 13.97 8.14
N ILE A 64 1.90 12.75 7.69
CA ILE A 64 2.54 11.58 8.32
C ILE A 64 4.05 11.54 8.11
N ARG A 65 4.54 12.08 7.00
CA ARG A 65 5.98 12.24 6.74
C ARG A 65 6.61 13.26 7.67
N GLU A 66 6.03 14.45 7.74
CA GLU A 66 6.60 15.60 8.46
C GLU A 66 6.48 15.46 9.98
N ASP A 67 5.30 15.05 10.46
CA ASP A 67 5.01 15.00 11.89
C ASP A 67 5.44 13.68 12.56
N TYR A 68 5.49 12.57 11.80
CA TYR A 68 5.73 11.24 12.37
C TYR A 68 6.91 10.48 11.74
N GLY A 69 7.58 11.06 10.78
CA GLY A 69 8.73 10.43 10.13
C GLY A 69 8.40 9.14 9.37
N VAL A 70 7.18 9.01 8.89
CA VAL A 70 6.74 7.84 8.12
C VAL A 70 7.26 7.95 6.69
N LYS A 71 8.05 6.97 6.25
CA LYS A 71 8.47 6.87 4.84
C LYS A 71 7.27 6.51 3.97
N VAL A 72 7.03 7.25 2.91
CA VAL A 72 5.94 7.00 1.96
C VAL A 72 6.49 6.43 0.67
N VAL A 73 6.12 5.20 0.37
CA VAL A 73 6.53 4.48 -0.84
C VAL A 73 5.31 4.23 -1.72
N GLY A 74 5.35 4.73 -2.93
CA GLY A 74 4.26 4.54 -3.91
C GLY A 74 4.62 3.52 -4.98
N THR A 75 3.65 2.72 -5.41
CA THR A 75 3.82 1.80 -6.54
C THR A 75 3.51 2.49 -7.86
N ALA A 76 4.37 2.37 -8.85
CA ALA A 76 4.19 2.96 -10.18
C ALA A 76 4.93 2.15 -11.24
N ASP A 77 4.42 2.15 -12.49
CA ASP A 77 5.08 1.49 -13.62
C ASP A 77 6.42 2.18 -13.96
N GLN A 78 6.44 3.51 -13.90
CA GLN A 78 7.66 4.29 -13.97
C GLN A 78 8.11 4.63 -12.56
N SER A 79 9.19 4.04 -12.14
CA SER A 79 9.69 4.09 -10.77
C SER A 79 11.17 4.42 -10.69
N ASP A 80 11.58 4.82 -9.50
CA ASP A 80 12.98 5.16 -9.19
C ASP A 80 13.81 3.90 -8.89
N ALA A 81 13.14 2.82 -8.45
CA ALA A 81 13.78 1.56 -8.06
C ALA A 81 12.80 0.39 -8.12
N GLU A 82 13.31 -0.83 -8.09
CA GLU A 82 12.50 -2.03 -7.90
C GLU A 82 12.23 -2.30 -6.41
N LEU A 83 11.11 -2.95 -6.11
CA LEU A 83 10.66 -3.27 -4.75
C LEU A 83 11.77 -3.88 -3.87
N TYR A 84 12.51 -4.84 -4.44
CA TYR A 84 13.50 -5.62 -3.68
C TYR A 84 14.82 -4.88 -3.43
N GLU A 85 15.00 -3.71 -4.03
CA GLU A 85 16.17 -2.83 -3.83
C GLU A 85 15.94 -1.76 -2.76
N VAL A 86 14.70 -1.66 -2.26
CA VAL A 86 14.28 -0.58 -1.37
C VAL A 86 14.15 -1.05 0.06
N ASN A 87 14.68 -0.26 0.99
CA ASN A 87 14.46 -0.49 2.41
C ASN A 87 13.00 -0.23 2.78
N MET A 88 12.30 -1.32 3.17
CA MET A 88 10.89 -1.35 3.56
C MET A 88 10.72 -1.57 5.08
N THR A 89 11.76 -1.35 5.88
CA THR A 89 11.72 -1.41 7.34
C THR A 89 11.33 -0.07 7.96
N GLY A 90 11.14 -0.02 9.28
CA GLY A 90 10.78 1.22 9.98
C GLY A 90 9.33 1.67 9.75
N PRO A 91 8.96 2.90 10.19
CA PRO A 91 7.64 3.48 9.94
C PRO A 91 7.42 3.67 8.43
N LEU A 92 6.40 3.02 7.89
CA LEU A 92 6.19 2.90 6.45
C LEU A 92 4.72 3.04 6.07
N ALA A 93 4.45 3.81 5.02
CA ALA A 93 3.18 3.83 4.31
C ALA A 93 3.41 3.37 2.86
N ILE A 94 2.66 2.38 2.42
CA ILE A 94 2.68 1.90 1.03
C ILE A 94 1.45 2.45 0.34
N VAL A 95 1.64 3.15 -0.77
CA VAL A 95 0.56 3.76 -1.55
C VAL A 95 0.39 3.00 -2.86
N LEU A 96 -0.82 2.54 -3.09
CA LEU A 96 -1.22 1.88 -4.34
C LEU A 96 -2.22 2.75 -5.08
N GLY A 97 -2.07 2.85 -6.39
CA GLY A 97 -2.99 3.57 -7.26
C GLY A 97 -4.18 2.73 -7.72
N ALA A 98 -5.14 3.38 -8.33
CA ALA A 98 -6.26 2.73 -8.99
C ALA A 98 -5.78 1.94 -10.22
N GLU A 99 -6.52 0.88 -10.56
CA GLU A 99 -6.28 0.12 -11.78
C GLU A 99 -6.47 1.02 -13.02
N GLY A 100 -5.52 0.97 -13.94
CA GLY A 100 -5.50 1.74 -15.19
C GLY A 100 -5.03 3.19 -15.03
N GLU A 101 -5.51 3.91 -14.04
CA GLU A 101 -5.17 5.34 -13.84
C GLU A 101 -3.93 5.53 -12.94
N GLY A 102 -3.61 4.56 -12.09
CA GLY A 102 -2.54 4.68 -11.11
C GLY A 102 -2.86 5.67 -9.98
N MET A 103 -1.82 6.17 -9.33
CA MET A 103 -1.95 7.22 -8.30
C MET A 103 -2.23 8.58 -8.94
N ARG A 104 -3.03 9.41 -8.25
CA ARG A 104 -3.20 10.81 -8.62
C ARG A 104 -1.87 11.56 -8.52
N ARG A 105 -1.71 12.59 -9.36
CA ARG A 105 -0.46 13.37 -9.45
C ARG A 105 0.03 13.87 -8.09
N LEU A 106 -0.83 14.51 -7.32
CA LEU A 106 -0.45 15.05 -6.00
C LEU A 106 -0.12 13.96 -4.98
N THR A 107 -0.77 12.81 -5.04
CA THR A 107 -0.43 11.65 -4.21
C THR A 107 0.97 11.14 -4.56
N ARG A 108 1.25 11.00 -5.86
CA ARG A 108 2.56 10.58 -6.37
C ARG A 108 3.68 11.53 -5.95
N GLU A 109 3.46 12.85 -6.05
CA GLU A 109 4.42 13.88 -5.64
C GLU A 109 4.71 13.89 -4.12
N ASN A 110 3.81 13.32 -3.32
CA ASN A 110 3.98 13.18 -1.87
C ASN A 110 4.59 11.82 -1.44
N CYS A 111 4.97 10.97 -2.37
CA CYS A 111 5.78 9.79 -2.08
C CYS A 111 7.25 10.18 -1.96
N ASP A 112 7.95 9.61 -0.99
CA ASP A 112 9.41 9.75 -0.87
C ASP A 112 10.13 8.98 -1.95
N GLN A 113 9.54 7.86 -2.39
CA GLN A 113 10.09 6.99 -3.40
C GLN A 113 8.98 6.28 -4.17
N LEU A 114 9.18 6.11 -5.47
CA LEU A 114 8.33 5.27 -6.31
C LEU A 114 9.04 3.95 -6.59
N ILE A 115 8.29 2.86 -6.50
CA ILE A 115 8.79 1.51 -6.74
C ILE A 115 7.95 0.78 -7.75
N SER A 116 8.56 -0.15 -8.47
CA SER A 116 7.88 -1.14 -9.30
C SER A 116 8.14 -2.55 -8.79
N ILE A 117 7.21 -3.44 -9.05
CA ILE A 117 7.40 -4.87 -8.84
C ILE A 117 7.98 -5.45 -10.13
N PRO A 118 9.18 -6.07 -10.11
CA PRO A 118 9.77 -6.62 -11.33
C PRO A 118 8.92 -7.73 -11.90
N MET A 119 8.56 -7.61 -13.19
CA MET A 119 7.74 -8.56 -13.91
C MET A 119 8.60 -9.30 -14.94
N ALA A 120 8.68 -10.62 -14.82
CA ALA A 120 9.52 -11.45 -15.71
C ALA A 120 8.78 -11.98 -16.96
N GLY A 121 7.47 -11.78 -17.03
CA GLY A 121 6.61 -12.26 -18.12
C GLY A 121 6.22 -11.15 -19.09
N HIS A 122 5.12 -11.38 -19.82
CA HIS A 122 4.57 -10.42 -20.79
C HIS A 122 3.52 -9.48 -20.20
N VAL A 123 3.07 -9.72 -18.98
CA VAL A 123 2.11 -8.86 -18.27
C VAL A 123 2.87 -7.76 -17.56
N ASP A 124 2.45 -6.51 -17.74
CA ASP A 124 3.18 -5.34 -17.26
C ASP A 124 2.98 -5.07 -15.77
N CYS A 125 1.85 -5.46 -15.19
CA CYS A 125 1.54 -5.19 -13.78
C CYS A 125 0.70 -6.30 -13.14
N LEU A 126 0.70 -6.34 -11.81
CA LEU A 126 -0.20 -7.16 -11.02
C LEU A 126 -1.53 -6.44 -10.77
N ASN A 127 -2.58 -7.21 -10.50
CA ASN A 127 -3.79 -6.68 -9.88
C ASN A 127 -3.42 -5.94 -8.58
N VAL A 128 -4.13 -4.85 -8.26
CA VAL A 128 -3.78 -3.98 -7.13
C VAL A 128 -3.73 -4.71 -5.79
N SER A 129 -4.63 -5.67 -5.56
CA SER A 129 -4.61 -6.44 -4.30
C SER A 129 -3.42 -7.40 -4.22
N ASN A 130 -3.00 -7.97 -5.34
CA ASN A 130 -1.80 -8.79 -5.42
C ASN A 130 -0.55 -7.95 -5.24
N ALA A 131 -0.48 -6.78 -5.86
CA ALA A 131 0.61 -5.82 -5.67
C ALA A 131 0.72 -5.39 -4.19
N ALA A 132 -0.42 -5.10 -3.55
CA ALA A 132 -0.48 -4.79 -2.12
C ALA A 132 0.12 -5.92 -1.28
N ALA A 133 -0.30 -7.17 -1.52
CA ALA A 133 0.22 -8.32 -0.79
C ALA A 133 1.74 -8.49 -0.96
N VAL A 134 2.23 -8.39 -2.19
CA VAL A 134 3.67 -8.52 -2.49
C VAL A 134 4.48 -7.45 -1.75
N CYS A 135 4.07 -6.17 -1.83
CA CYS A 135 4.78 -5.07 -1.16
C CYS A 135 4.73 -5.19 0.37
N LEU A 136 3.57 -5.52 0.92
CA LEU A 136 3.38 -5.66 2.37
C LEU A 136 4.22 -6.82 2.94
N PHE A 137 4.19 -7.97 2.30
CA PHE A 137 4.94 -9.13 2.77
C PHE A 137 6.44 -9.04 2.49
N GLU A 138 6.87 -8.26 1.51
CA GLU A 138 8.29 -7.89 1.40
C GLU A 138 8.74 -7.05 2.60
N SER A 139 7.94 -6.07 3.04
CA SER A 139 8.23 -5.34 4.27
C SER A 139 8.28 -6.27 5.50
N VAL A 140 7.35 -7.21 5.62
CA VAL A 140 7.37 -8.22 6.70
C VAL A 140 8.63 -9.05 6.63
N ARG A 141 9.02 -9.54 5.45
CA ARG A 141 10.24 -10.33 5.26
C ARG A 141 11.47 -9.54 5.70
N GLN A 142 11.63 -8.31 5.26
CA GLN A 142 12.79 -7.48 5.63
C GLN A 142 12.86 -7.24 7.12
N ARG A 143 11.74 -6.97 7.79
CA ARG A 143 11.69 -6.78 9.26
C ARG A 143 12.07 -8.05 10.02
N LEU A 144 11.57 -9.20 9.60
CA LEU A 144 11.97 -10.49 10.19
C LEU A 144 13.46 -10.76 10.01
N MET A 145 14.02 -10.48 8.83
CA MET A 145 15.44 -10.65 8.57
C MET A 145 16.31 -9.67 9.37
N LEU A 146 15.82 -8.44 9.58
CA LEU A 146 16.49 -7.46 10.45
C LEU A 146 16.53 -7.93 11.90
N GLU A 147 15.41 -8.48 12.43
CA GLU A 147 15.35 -9.05 13.79
C GLU A 147 16.30 -10.24 13.96
N LEU A 148 16.49 -11.03 12.91
CA LEU A 148 17.43 -12.17 12.90
C LEU A 148 18.89 -11.75 12.66
N GLY A 149 19.16 -10.47 12.38
CA GLY A 149 20.50 -9.96 12.11
C GLY A 149 21.10 -10.39 10.76
N VAL A 150 20.26 -10.77 9.80
CA VAL A 150 20.68 -11.21 8.44
C VAL A 150 20.29 -10.21 7.34
N PHE A 151 19.74 -9.07 7.69
CA PHE A 151 19.42 -7.96 6.79
C PHE A 151 20.07 -6.68 7.30
N GLU A 152 20.80 -6.02 6.42
CA GLU A 152 21.32 -4.66 6.65
C GLU A 152 20.51 -3.70 5.78
N PRO A 153 19.80 -2.72 6.38
CA PRO A 153 18.92 -1.79 5.66
C PRO A 153 19.67 -0.75 4.85
#